data_16ce9c6a0fa3c3294e36112630c5534e
#
_entry.id   16ce9c6a0fa3c3294e36112630c5534e
#
_cell.length_a   1.000
_cell.length_b   1.000
_cell.length_c   1.000
_cell.angle_alpha   90.00
_cell.angle_beta   90.00
_cell.angle_gamma   90.00
#
_symmetry.space_group_name_H-M   'P 1'
#
loop_
_entity.id
_entity.type
_entity.pdbx_description
1 polymer ?
#
loop_
_entity_poly.entity_id
_entity_poly.type
_entity_poly.pdbx_seq_one_letter_code
_entity_poly.pdbx_strand_id
1 'polypeptide(L)'
;MQARRTFNRIAVVAAVAALAAGCATQQQTNTAVGAGAGAAAGAGIGALIGDGKGAAIGAGIGAVAGGLIGYNWSGVKKDVQQSGASSLGIDVVEMPDGSLKVNIPSNVSFDTDKAVLKPALLPVLDSVARALSQHPELRTKVVGHTDSTGSAAHNQTLSENRAKSVTAYLAQQGVAPARMSIEGRAARDPIADNGTAEGRAANRRVEVYLYAVKQ
;
A
#
# COMPACT_ATOMS: atom_id res chain seq x y z
N MET A 1 -0.06 -49.34 49.96
CA MET A 1 -0.56 -47.94 49.95
C MET A 1 0.57 -46.93 49.67
N GLN A 2 1.23 -46.96 48.54
CA GLN A 2 2.34 -46.01 48.21
C GLN A 2 2.47 -45.77 46.70
N ALA A 3 1.39 -45.49 45.98
CA ALA A 3 1.43 -45.28 44.54
C ALA A 3 0.67 -44.03 44.05
N ARG A 4 0.44 -43.04 44.91
CA ARG A 4 -0.37 -41.83 44.56
C ARG A 4 0.33 -40.48 44.79
N ARG A 5 1.65 -40.43 44.99
CA ARG A 5 2.37 -39.18 45.35
C ARG A 5 3.38 -38.68 44.31
N THR A 6 3.58 -39.38 43.20
CA THR A 6 4.57 -38.99 42.18
C THR A 6 4.03 -38.31 40.92
N PHE A 7 2.70 -38.25 40.75
CA PHE A 7 2.12 -37.67 39.55
C PHE A 7 1.88 -36.14 39.62
N ASN A 8 2.01 -35.53 40.81
CA ASN A 8 1.71 -34.10 40.97
C ASN A 8 2.94 -33.16 40.93
N ARG A 9 4.13 -33.66 40.68
CA ARG A 9 5.35 -32.82 40.60
C ARG A 9 5.83 -32.53 39.18
N ILE A 10 5.32 -33.24 38.18
CA ILE A 10 5.70 -33.02 36.77
C ILE A 10 4.81 -31.97 36.07
N ALA A 11 3.59 -31.73 36.57
CA ALA A 11 2.68 -30.79 35.99
C ALA A 11 2.96 -29.29 36.32
N VAL A 12 3.83 -29.02 37.32
CA VAL A 12 4.11 -27.64 37.79
C VAL A 12 5.35 -27.05 37.09
N VAL A 13 6.25 -27.88 36.55
CA VAL A 13 7.47 -27.40 35.88
C VAL A 13 7.21 -26.97 34.43
N ALA A 14 6.14 -27.45 33.80
CA ALA A 14 5.79 -27.06 32.41
C ALA A 14 5.07 -25.72 32.31
N ALA A 15 4.55 -25.15 33.39
CA ALA A 15 3.79 -23.90 33.39
C ALA A 15 4.65 -22.63 33.62
N VAL A 16 5.93 -22.78 34.04
CA VAL A 16 6.81 -21.64 34.35
C VAL A 16 7.70 -21.24 33.15
N ALA A 17 7.86 -22.12 32.14
CA ALA A 17 8.66 -21.83 30.95
C ALA A 17 7.94 -20.95 29.90
N ALA A 18 6.65 -20.67 30.07
CA ALA A 18 5.85 -19.88 29.11
C ALA A 18 5.77 -18.36 29.42
N LEU A 19 6.33 -17.90 30.53
CA LEU A 19 6.24 -16.50 30.98
C LEU A 19 7.55 -15.69 30.82
N ALA A 20 8.62 -16.26 30.27
CA ALA A 20 9.88 -15.56 30.05
C ALA A 20 10.04 -14.97 28.64
N ALA A 21 9.02 -15.06 27.75
CA ALA A 21 9.04 -14.49 26.40
C ALA A 21 8.35 -13.11 26.28
N GLY A 22 8.08 -12.45 27.39
CA GLY A 22 7.21 -11.25 27.46
C GLY A 22 7.90 -9.90 27.61
N CYS A 23 9.18 -9.76 27.26
CA CYS A 23 9.85 -8.44 27.24
C CYS A 23 10.72 -8.24 25.99
N ALA A 24 10.16 -8.52 24.82
CA ALA A 24 10.71 -7.93 23.61
C ALA A 24 10.16 -6.50 23.51
N THR A 25 11.04 -5.51 23.58
CA THR A 25 10.69 -4.10 23.44
C THR A 25 9.96 -3.90 22.10
N GLN A 26 8.96 -3.00 22.08
CA GLN A 26 8.13 -2.67 20.91
C GLN A 26 8.97 -2.38 19.64
N GLN A 27 10.22 -2.01 19.81
CA GLN A 27 11.20 -1.77 18.75
C GLN A 27 11.72 -3.06 18.09
N GLN A 28 11.77 -4.20 18.80
CA GLN A 28 12.18 -5.50 18.24
C GLN A 28 11.04 -6.20 17.49
N THR A 29 9.79 -5.98 17.89
CA THR A 29 8.62 -6.53 17.19
C THR A 29 8.45 -5.91 15.80
N ASN A 30 8.74 -4.61 15.65
CA ASN A 30 8.69 -3.93 14.35
C ASN A 30 9.79 -4.40 13.38
N THR A 31 10.94 -4.84 13.88
CA THR A 31 12.07 -5.34 13.06
C THR A 31 11.87 -6.80 12.62
N ALA A 32 11.25 -7.65 13.45
CA ALA A 32 11.02 -9.05 13.12
C ALA A 32 9.86 -9.25 12.14
N VAL A 33 8.85 -8.34 12.14
CA VAL A 33 7.74 -8.35 11.18
C VAL A 33 8.21 -7.89 9.79
N GLY A 34 9.26 -7.05 9.69
CA GLY A 34 9.78 -6.55 8.42
C GLY A 34 10.60 -7.54 7.61
N ALA A 35 11.27 -8.52 8.24
CA ALA A 35 12.31 -9.30 7.57
C ALA A 35 11.88 -10.70 7.05
N GLY A 36 10.75 -11.24 7.49
CA GLY A 36 10.32 -12.60 7.08
C GLY A 36 8.83 -12.72 6.73
N ALA A 37 8.02 -11.77 7.13
CA ALA A 37 6.56 -11.84 7.01
C ALA A 37 6.00 -11.01 5.85
N GLY A 38 6.79 -10.15 5.19
CA GLY A 38 6.30 -9.26 4.14
C GLY A 38 5.72 -10.00 2.92
N ALA A 39 6.34 -11.11 2.50
CA ALA A 39 5.83 -11.90 1.39
C ALA A 39 4.70 -12.86 1.79
N ALA A 40 4.73 -13.38 3.04
CA ALA A 40 3.71 -14.30 3.53
C ALA A 40 2.55 -13.57 4.24
N ALA A 41 2.81 -12.41 4.89
CA ALA A 41 1.78 -11.64 5.56
C ALA A 41 0.92 -10.80 4.61
N GLY A 42 1.49 -10.26 3.53
CA GLY A 42 0.70 -9.56 2.49
C GLY A 42 -0.34 -10.46 1.85
N ALA A 43 0.01 -11.72 1.58
CA ALA A 43 -0.92 -12.72 1.06
C ALA A 43 -1.81 -13.32 2.17
N GLY A 44 -1.31 -13.47 3.40
CA GLY A 44 -2.01 -14.15 4.49
C GLY A 44 -3.01 -13.26 5.23
N ILE A 45 -2.70 -11.99 5.47
CA ILE A 45 -3.62 -11.06 6.14
C ILE A 45 -4.76 -10.64 5.21
N GLY A 46 -4.48 -10.48 3.91
CA GLY A 46 -5.50 -10.23 2.90
C GLY A 46 -6.53 -11.36 2.77
N ALA A 47 -6.11 -12.62 3.00
CA ALA A 47 -7.00 -13.78 2.98
C ALA A 47 -7.84 -13.92 4.26
N LEU A 48 -7.40 -13.36 5.39
CA LEU A 48 -8.10 -13.47 6.68
C LEU A 48 -9.17 -12.40 6.88
N ILE A 49 -9.17 -11.32 6.11
CA ILE A 49 -10.10 -10.17 6.27
C ILE A 49 -11.32 -10.26 5.31
N GLY A 50 -11.53 -11.39 4.66
CA GLY A 50 -12.79 -11.69 3.93
C GLY A 50 -12.70 -11.61 2.41
N ASP A 51 -13.33 -12.58 1.77
CA ASP A 51 -13.82 -12.63 0.39
C ASP A 51 -12.86 -12.24 -0.76
N GLY A 52 -11.67 -12.80 -0.79
CA GLY A 52 -10.81 -12.67 -1.99
C GLY A 52 -10.41 -11.24 -2.43
N LYS A 53 -11.18 -10.24 -2.02
CA LYS A 53 -10.96 -8.81 -2.31
C LYS A 53 -9.85 -8.18 -1.46
N GLY A 54 -9.66 -8.69 -0.23
CA GLY A 54 -8.59 -8.22 0.67
C GLY A 54 -7.19 -8.64 0.21
N ALA A 55 -7.07 -9.77 -0.51
CA ALA A 55 -5.79 -10.23 -1.06
C ALA A 55 -5.28 -9.32 -2.19
N ALA A 56 -6.17 -8.73 -2.98
CA ALA A 56 -5.82 -7.79 -4.05
C ALA A 56 -5.30 -6.46 -3.50
N ILE A 57 -5.79 -6.02 -2.35
CA ILE A 57 -5.35 -4.77 -1.69
C ILE A 57 -3.94 -4.93 -1.11
N GLY A 58 -3.62 -6.08 -0.51
CA GLY A 58 -2.27 -6.38 0.01
C GLY A 58 -1.22 -6.63 -1.08
N ALA A 59 -1.63 -6.93 -2.32
CA ALA A 59 -0.73 -7.12 -3.46
C ALA A 59 -0.26 -5.80 -4.11
N GLY A 60 -0.68 -4.62 -3.60
CA GLY A 60 -0.36 -3.32 -4.20
C GLY A 60 1.12 -3.10 -4.44
N ILE A 61 1.97 -3.43 -3.48
CA ILE A 61 3.42 -3.26 -3.61
C ILE A 61 4.11 -4.49 -4.19
N GLY A 62 3.53 -5.70 -3.99
CA GLY A 62 4.14 -6.96 -4.40
C GLY A 62 5.33 -7.36 -3.51
N ALA A 63 6.07 -8.37 -3.92
CA ALA A 63 7.30 -8.77 -3.25
C ALA A 63 8.40 -7.73 -3.56
N VAL A 64 8.72 -6.88 -2.59
CA VAL A 64 9.84 -5.94 -2.70
C VAL A 64 11.12 -6.64 -2.31
N ALA A 65 12.08 -6.70 -3.23
CA ALA A 65 13.42 -7.19 -2.92
C ALA A 65 14.05 -6.29 -1.84
N GLY A 66 14.32 -6.86 -0.66
CA GLY A 66 14.91 -6.12 0.47
C GLY A 66 14.00 -5.98 1.70
N GLY A 67 12.72 -6.36 1.59
CA GLY A 67 11.75 -6.25 2.69
C GLY A 67 11.33 -4.80 2.97
N LEU A 68 10.08 -4.64 3.40
CA LEU A 68 9.57 -3.35 3.87
C LEU A 68 10.04 -3.12 5.30
N ILE A 69 10.39 -1.87 5.62
CA ILE A 69 10.65 -1.44 7.00
C ILE A 69 9.52 -0.54 7.48
N GLY A 70 9.22 -0.62 8.77
CA GLY A 70 8.24 0.30 9.37
C GLY A 70 8.70 1.74 9.24
N TYR A 71 7.80 2.62 8.81
CA TYR A 71 8.04 4.04 8.62
C TYR A 71 6.97 4.87 9.33
N ASN A 72 7.35 6.00 9.91
CA ASN A 72 6.38 6.92 10.52
C ASN A 72 5.81 7.87 9.47
N TRP A 73 4.59 7.59 9.01
CA TRP A 73 3.92 8.31 7.95
C TRP A 73 3.26 9.63 8.38
N SER A 74 3.24 9.98 9.69
CA SER A 74 2.45 11.12 10.20
C SER A 74 2.78 12.43 9.49
N GLY A 75 4.06 12.72 9.26
CA GLY A 75 4.52 13.93 8.56
C GLY A 75 4.08 13.92 7.09
N VAL A 76 4.43 12.87 6.35
CA VAL A 76 4.09 12.73 4.92
C VAL A 76 2.58 12.77 4.70
N LYS A 77 1.81 12.04 5.53
CA LYS A 77 0.35 12.03 5.47
C LYS A 77 -0.23 13.42 5.66
N LYS A 78 0.25 14.15 6.68
CA LYS A 78 -0.17 15.53 6.96
C LYS A 78 0.13 16.44 5.77
N ASP A 79 1.33 16.39 5.21
CA ASP A 79 1.75 17.25 4.10
C ASP A 79 0.92 16.99 2.84
N VAL A 80 0.65 15.70 2.51
CA VAL A 80 -0.21 15.33 1.39
C VAL A 80 -1.66 15.78 1.64
N GLN A 81 -2.19 15.65 2.85
CA GLN A 81 -3.54 16.13 3.17
C GLN A 81 -3.66 17.66 3.08
N GLN A 82 -2.64 18.39 3.52
CA GLN A 82 -2.59 19.86 3.46
C GLN A 82 -2.39 20.40 2.03
N SER A 83 -1.91 19.59 1.09
CA SER A 83 -1.76 19.99 -0.32
C SER A 83 -3.08 20.07 -1.11
N GLY A 84 -4.22 19.90 -0.45
CA GLY A 84 -5.55 19.93 -1.07
C GLY A 84 -6.12 18.55 -1.38
N ALA A 85 -5.48 17.46 -0.95
CA ALA A 85 -5.93 16.11 -1.23
C ALA A 85 -7.38 15.86 -0.78
N SER A 86 -7.77 16.30 0.40
CA SER A 86 -9.12 16.11 0.95
C SER A 86 -10.21 16.80 0.10
N SER A 87 -9.93 18.00 -0.42
CA SER A 87 -10.90 18.73 -1.28
C SER A 87 -11.08 18.07 -2.65
N LEU A 88 -10.13 17.25 -3.08
CA LEU A 88 -10.17 16.48 -4.32
C LEU A 88 -10.73 15.06 -4.12
N GLY A 89 -11.15 14.69 -2.90
CA GLY A 89 -11.59 13.33 -2.58
C GLY A 89 -10.44 12.30 -2.67
N ILE A 90 -9.21 12.74 -2.41
CA ILE A 90 -8.03 11.88 -2.38
C ILE A 90 -7.85 11.35 -0.95
N ASP A 91 -7.87 10.03 -0.82
CA ASP A 91 -7.67 9.35 0.46
C ASP A 91 -6.20 9.00 0.67
N VAL A 92 -5.70 9.24 1.90
CA VAL A 92 -4.34 8.91 2.32
C VAL A 92 -4.39 7.95 3.50
N VAL A 93 -4.07 6.68 3.26
CA VAL A 93 -4.28 5.58 4.20
C VAL A 93 -2.98 4.82 4.44
N GLU A 94 -2.66 4.60 5.72
CA GLU A 94 -1.60 3.67 6.11
C GLU A 94 -2.10 2.24 5.95
N MET A 95 -1.33 1.43 5.24
CA MET A 95 -1.68 0.05 4.94
C MET A 95 -1.11 -0.90 6.01
N PRO A 96 -1.72 -2.07 6.22
CA PRO A 96 -1.22 -3.06 7.19
C PRO A 96 0.20 -3.57 6.91
N ASP A 97 0.67 -3.46 5.66
CA ASP A 97 2.03 -3.81 5.26
C ASP A 97 3.08 -2.73 5.61
N GLY A 98 2.65 -1.63 6.23
CA GLY A 98 3.50 -0.51 6.61
C GLY A 98 3.74 0.51 5.51
N SER A 99 3.08 0.40 4.36
CA SER A 99 3.11 1.40 3.29
C SER A 99 2.08 2.51 3.50
N LEU A 100 2.25 3.64 2.81
CA LEU A 100 1.25 4.69 2.68
C LEU A 100 0.64 4.64 1.29
N LYS A 101 -0.68 4.49 1.20
CA LYS A 101 -1.43 4.56 -0.04
C LYS A 101 -2.10 5.92 -0.19
N VAL A 102 -1.86 6.58 -1.32
CA VAL A 102 -2.59 7.77 -1.78
C VAL A 102 -3.52 7.32 -2.90
N ASN A 103 -4.82 7.29 -2.62
CA ASN A 103 -5.86 6.87 -3.57
C ASN A 103 -6.43 8.09 -4.29
N ILE A 104 -6.19 8.19 -5.59
CA ILE A 104 -6.47 9.36 -6.41
C ILE A 104 -7.58 9.03 -7.42
N PRO A 105 -8.81 9.55 -7.25
CA PRO A 105 -9.88 9.36 -8.23
C PRO A 105 -9.51 9.92 -9.62
N SER A 106 -9.87 9.20 -10.68
CA SER A 106 -9.50 9.63 -12.05
C SER A 106 -10.19 10.91 -12.50
N ASN A 107 -11.37 11.22 -12.01
CA ASN A 107 -12.10 12.44 -12.39
C ASN A 107 -11.37 13.73 -12.01
N VAL A 108 -10.59 13.72 -10.92
CA VAL A 108 -9.76 14.86 -10.49
C VAL A 108 -8.36 14.84 -11.11
N SER A 109 -7.96 13.72 -11.69
CA SER A 109 -6.61 13.49 -12.22
C SER A 109 -6.50 13.60 -13.73
N PHE A 110 -7.53 13.12 -14.44
CA PHE A 110 -7.54 12.98 -15.90
C PHE A 110 -8.92 13.30 -16.48
N ASP A 111 -8.94 13.70 -17.74
CA ASP A 111 -10.17 13.68 -18.53
C ASP A 111 -10.53 12.25 -18.93
N THR A 112 -11.79 12.08 -19.37
CA THR A 112 -12.27 10.78 -19.86
C THR A 112 -11.37 10.30 -20.99
N ASP A 113 -10.94 9.04 -20.87
CA ASP A 113 -10.07 8.36 -21.85
C ASP A 113 -8.73 9.03 -22.10
N LYS A 114 -8.28 9.91 -21.21
CA LYS A 114 -6.97 10.58 -21.29
C LYS A 114 -6.06 10.16 -20.12
N ALA A 115 -4.75 10.37 -20.35
CA ALA A 115 -3.70 10.18 -19.38
C ALA A 115 -2.90 11.47 -19.09
N VAL A 116 -3.39 12.63 -19.54
CA VAL A 116 -2.78 13.93 -19.24
C VAL A 116 -3.25 14.39 -17.87
N LEU A 117 -2.31 14.71 -16.99
CA LEU A 117 -2.59 15.16 -15.62
C LEU A 117 -3.33 16.50 -15.62
N LYS A 118 -4.36 16.59 -14.80
CA LYS A 118 -5.06 17.86 -14.55
C LYS A 118 -4.25 18.73 -13.59
N PRO A 119 -4.22 20.06 -13.79
CA PRO A 119 -3.48 20.98 -12.91
C PRO A 119 -3.87 20.89 -11.43
N ALA A 120 -5.14 20.58 -11.13
CA ALA A 120 -5.63 20.45 -9.75
C ALA A 120 -4.90 19.35 -8.93
N LEU A 121 -4.37 18.32 -9.58
CA LEU A 121 -3.62 17.25 -8.91
C LEU A 121 -2.17 17.61 -8.60
N LEU A 122 -1.58 18.56 -9.31
CA LEU A 122 -0.14 18.84 -9.24
C LEU A 122 0.35 19.17 -7.82
N PRO A 123 -0.34 20.00 -7.00
CA PRO A 123 0.09 20.28 -5.63
C PRO A 123 0.19 19.02 -4.75
N VAL A 124 -0.69 18.03 -4.98
CA VAL A 124 -0.65 16.76 -4.26
C VAL A 124 0.58 15.94 -4.69
N LEU A 125 0.85 15.87 -5.98
CA LEU A 125 2.04 15.19 -6.50
C LEU A 125 3.34 15.89 -6.11
N ASP A 126 3.36 17.22 -5.97
CA ASP A 126 4.50 17.99 -5.44
C ASP A 126 4.80 17.61 -4.00
N SER A 127 3.76 17.39 -3.19
CA SER A 127 3.92 16.94 -1.81
C SER A 127 4.49 15.52 -1.74
N VAL A 128 4.02 14.62 -2.60
CA VAL A 128 4.59 13.26 -2.74
C VAL A 128 6.04 13.30 -3.21
N ALA A 129 6.38 14.13 -4.20
CA ALA A 129 7.74 14.29 -4.71
C ALA A 129 8.68 14.83 -3.63
N ARG A 130 8.22 15.81 -2.84
CA ARG A 130 8.97 16.36 -1.72
C ARG A 130 9.27 15.29 -0.66
N ALA A 131 8.28 14.48 -0.29
CA ALA A 131 8.48 13.39 0.64
C ALA A 131 9.54 12.40 0.12
N LEU A 132 9.44 11.99 -1.14
CA LEU A 132 10.43 11.11 -1.78
C LEU A 132 11.82 11.74 -1.83
N SER A 133 11.93 13.05 -2.03
CA SER A 133 13.22 13.75 -2.11
C SER A 133 13.88 13.90 -0.74
N GLN A 134 13.10 14.14 0.31
CA GLN A 134 13.58 14.29 1.69
C GLN A 134 13.95 12.96 2.34
N HIS A 135 13.42 11.84 1.84
CA HIS A 135 13.56 10.51 2.40
C HIS A 135 14.13 9.52 1.37
N PRO A 136 15.47 9.36 1.31
CA PRO A 136 16.14 8.51 0.31
C PRO A 136 15.76 7.03 0.40
N GLU A 137 15.34 6.56 1.57
CA GLU A 137 14.86 5.19 1.82
C GLU A 137 13.50 4.91 1.19
N LEU A 138 12.71 5.95 0.86
CA LEU A 138 11.39 5.76 0.29
C LEU A 138 11.46 5.39 -1.19
N ARG A 139 10.54 4.54 -1.59
CA ARG A 139 10.25 4.15 -2.97
C ARG A 139 8.77 4.39 -3.25
N THR A 140 8.41 4.43 -4.52
CA THR A 140 6.99 4.52 -4.88
C THR A 140 6.63 3.52 -5.98
N LYS A 141 5.42 2.98 -5.86
CA LYS A 141 4.74 2.22 -6.93
C LYS A 141 3.45 2.93 -7.28
N VAL A 142 3.25 3.17 -8.56
CA VAL A 142 2.03 3.79 -9.08
C VAL A 142 1.23 2.75 -9.84
N VAL A 143 -0.02 2.55 -9.45
CA VAL A 143 -0.93 1.55 -10.03
C VAL A 143 -2.12 2.26 -10.64
N GLY A 144 -2.34 2.09 -11.94
CA GLY A 144 -3.48 2.62 -12.65
C GLY A 144 -4.62 1.59 -12.75
N HIS A 145 -5.85 2.05 -12.57
CA HIS A 145 -7.07 1.25 -12.69
C HIS A 145 -8.10 1.91 -13.61
N THR A 146 -8.93 1.09 -14.24
CA THR A 146 -10.13 1.50 -15.00
C THR A 146 -11.37 0.85 -14.40
N ASP A 147 -12.52 1.26 -14.86
CA ASP A 147 -13.73 0.45 -14.73
C ASP A 147 -13.78 -0.66 -15.79
N SER A 148 -14.85 -1.43 -15.79
CA SER A 148 -15.04 -2.55 -16.73
C SER A 148 -15.54 -2.13 -18.12
N THR A 149 -15.71 -0.83 -18.39
CA THR A 149 -16.22 -0.34 -19.67
C THR A 149 -15.13 -0.37 -20.73
N GLY A 150 -15.46 -0.84 -21.93
CA GLY A 150 -14.52 -0.92 -23.05
C GLY A 150 -13.73 -2.24 -23.12
N SER A 151 -12.78 -2.30 -24.03
CA SER A 151 -11.99 -3.51 -24.23
C SER A 151 -10.89 -3.67 -23.17
N ALA A 152 -10.55 -4.90 -22.83
CA ALA A 152 -9.49 -5.19 -21.87
C ALA A 152 -8.12 -4.65 -22.32
N ALA A 153 -7.80 -4.72 -23.62
CA ALA A 153 -6.55 -4.23 -24.19
C ALA A 153 -6.45 -2.68 -24.08
N HIS A 154 -7.54 -1.97 -24.37
CA HIS A 154 -7.62 -0.52 -24.23
C HIS A 154 -7.44 -0.11 -22.77
N ASN A 155 -8.17 -0.73 -21.85
CA ASN A 155 -8.10 -0.46 -20.42
C ASN A 155 -6.71 -0.76 -19.85
N GLN A 156 -6.03 -1.81 -20.32
CA GLN A 156 -4.67 -2.11 -19.92
C GLN A 156 -3.72 -0.96 -20.30
N THR A 157 -3.76 -0.54 -21.57
CA THR A 157 -2.95 0.58 -22.08
C THR A 157 -3.27 1.89 -21.36
N LEU A 158 -4.55 2.22 -21.15
CA LEU A 158 -4.97 3.45 -20.47
C LEU A 158 -4.49 3.48 -19.02
N SER A 159 -4.65 2.38 -18.29
CA SER A 159 -4.21 2.29 -16.89
C SER A 159 -2.69 2.44 -16.75
N GLU A 160 -1.92 1.80 -17.64
CA GLU A 160 -0.46 1.98 -17.67
C GLU A 160 -0.05 3.41 -18.01
N ASN A 161 -0.66 4.02 -19.01
CA ASN A 161 -0.34 5.39 -19.41
C ASN A 161 -0.64 6.40 -18.30
N ARG A 162 -1.72 6.22 -17.54
CA ARG A 162 -2.03 7.04 -16.37
C ARG A 162 -0.97 6.90 -15.27
N ALA A 163 -0.54 5.67 -14.97
CA ALA A 163 0.55 5.45 -14.04
C ALA A 163 1.87 6.07 -14.52
N LYS A 164 2.18 5.96 -15.83
CA LYS A 164 3.36 6.60 -16.45
C LYS A 164 3.32 8.12 -16.32
N SER A 165 2.16 8.75 -16.52
CA SER A 165 2.05 10.22 -16.40
C SER A 165 2.34 10.71 -15.00
N VAL A 166 1.88 9.99 -13.96
CA VAL A 166 2.20 10.32 -12.58
C VAL A 166 3.69 10.18 -12.31
N THR A 167 4.32 9.05 -12.69
CA THR A 167 5.76 8.86 -12.47
C THR A 167 6.61 9.80 -13.31
N ALA A 168 6.19 10.16 -14.52
CA ALA A 168 6.88 11.16 -15.34
C ALA A 168 6.87 12.54 -14.66
N TYR A 169 5.75 12.94 -14.06
CA TYR A 169 5.67 14.17 -13.29
C TYR A 169 6.59 14.13 -12.06
N LEU A 170 6.57 13.04 -11.29
CA LEU A 170 7.46 12.88 -10.13
C LEU A 170 8.93 12.94 -10.54
N ALA A 171 9.29 12.38 -11.71
CA ALA A 171 10.64 12.48 -12.26
C ALA A 171 11.03 13.93 -12.60
N GLN A 172 10.11 14.71 -13.18
CA GLN A 172 10.31 16.15 -13.42
C GLN A 172 10.52 16.94 -12.13
N GLN A 173 9.94 16.48 -11.01
CA GLN A 173 10.15 17.03 -9.68
C GLN A 173 11.42 16.49 -8.99
N GLY A 174 12.28 15.77 -9.70
CA GLY A 174 13.58 15.31 -9.20
C GLY A 174 13.59 13.93 -8.54
N VAL A 175 12.49 13.17 -8.59
CA VAL A 175 12.49 11.79 -8.06
C VAL A 175 13.19 10.86 -9.06
N ALA A 176 14.24 10.18 -8.59
CA ALA A 176 15.02 9.28 -9.46
C ALA A 176 14.15 8.12 -9.99
N PRO A 177 14.17 7.82 -11.31
CA PRO A 177 13.36 6.75 -11.91
C PRO A 177 13.58 5.37 -11.28
N ALA A 178 14.79 5.06 -10.80
CA ALA A 178 15.12 3.83 -10.12
C ALA A 178 14.35 3.63 -8.79
N ARG A 179 13.74 4.70 -8.27
CA ARG A 179 12.93 4.67 -7.04
C ARG A 179 11.43 4.53 -7.32
N MET A 180 11.05 4.42 -8.58
CA MET A 180 9.66 4.39 -9.02
C MET A 180 9.37 3.14 -9.83
N SER A 181 8.20 2.58 -9.65
CA SER A 181 7.67 1.50 -10.49
C SER A 181 6.23 1.79 -10.87
N ILE A 182 5.79 1.21 -11.97
CA ILE A 182 4.42 1.37 -12.49
C ILE A 182 3.77 0.02 -12.71
N GLU A 183 2.44 0.00 -12.61
CA GLU A 183 1.62 -1.13 -13.01
C GLU A 183 0.28 -0.63 -13.55
N GLY A 184 -0.16 -1.19 -14.68
CA GLY A 184 -1.53 -1.05 -15.17
C GLY A 184 -2.34 -2.29 -14.82
N ARG A 185 -3.44 -2.13 -14.09
CA ARG A 185 -4.30 -3.23 -13.67
C ARG A 185 -5.65 -3.24 -14.38
N ALA A 186 -5.92 -2.27 -15.25
CA ALA A 186 -7.20 -2.18 -15.94
C ALA A 186 -8.37 -2.34 -14.93
N ALA A 187 -9.34 -3.19 -15.25
CA ALA A 187 -10.51 -3.47 -14.39
C ALA A 187 -10.35 -4.73 -13.51
N ARG A 188 -9.11 -5.24 -13.31
CA ARG A 188 -8.89 -6.51 -12.60
C ARG A 188 -9.12 -6.43 -11.08
N ASP A 189 -8.91 -5.24 -10.49
CA ASP A 189 -9.00 -5.05 -9.03
C ASP A 189 -10.07 -3.98 -8.69
N PRO A 190 -11.36 -4.28 -8.89
CA PRO A 190 -12.41 -3.34 -8.57
C PRO A 190 -12.57 -3.19 -7.06
N ILE A 191 -12.75 -1.94 -6.60
CA ILE A 191 -13.06 -1.62 -5.19
C ILE A 191 -14.56 -1.40 -4.97
N ALA A 192 -15.34 -1.29 -6.05
CA ALA A 192 -16.78 -1.10 -6.01
C ALA A 192 -17.45 -1.82 -7.18
N ASP A 193 -18.79 -1.91 -7.14
CA ASP A 193 -19.58 -2.59 -8.17
C ASP A 193 -19.52 -1.85 -9.51
N ASN A 194 -19.00 -2.51 -10.54
CA ASN A 194 -18.97 -1.98 -11.92
C ASN A 194 -20.37 -1.86 -12.56
N GLY A 195 -21.39 -2.46 -11.99
CA GLY A 195 -22.78 -2.34 -12.46
C GLY A 195 -23.37 -0.94 -12.23
N THR A 196 -22.87 -0.19 -11.23
CA THR A 196 -23.36 1.15 -10.91
C THR A 196 -22.44 2.23 -11.47
N ALA A 197 -22.97 3.43 -11.70
CA ALA A 197 -22.18 4.56 -12.18
C ALA A 197 -21.17 5.03 -11.12
N GLU A 198 -21.59 5.07 -9.87
CA GLU A 198 -20.79 5.42 -8.70
C GLU A 198 -19.64 4.42 -8.49
N GLY A 199 -19.94 3.13 -8.59
CA GLY A 199 -18.93 2.09 -8.46
C GLY A 199 -17.90 2.13 -9.59
N ARG A 200 -18.31 2.36 -10.84
CA ARG A 200 -17.37 2.60 -11.94
C ARG A 200 -16.50 3.83 -11.69
N ALA A 201 -17.07 4.91 -11.17
CA ALA A 201 -16.30 6.12 -10.82
C ALA A 201 -15.24 5.84 -9.75
N ALA A 202 -15.58 5.06 -8.73
CA ALA A 202 -14.63 4.63 -7.70
C ALA A 202 -13.53 3.71 -8.26
N ASN A 203 -13.87 2.83 -9.20
CA ASN A 203 -12.91 1.92 -9.83
C ASN A 203 -11.90 2.65 -10.73
N ARG A 204 -12.31 3.75 -11.39
CA ARG A 204 -11.39 4.61 -12.16
C ARG A 204 -10.52 5.43 -11.21
N ARG A 205 -9.32 4.94 -10.90
CA ARG A 205 -8.40 5.56 -9.96
C ARG A 205 -6.94 5.31 -10.31
N VAL A 206 -6.07 6.08 -9.68
CA VAL A 206 -4.64 5.78 -9.59
C VAL A 206 -4.27 5.69 -8.11
N GLU A 207 -3.56 4.65 -7.75
CA GLU A 207 -3.03 4.44 -6.41
C GLU A 207 -1.52 4.69 -6.42
N VAL A 208 -1.07 5.59 -5.54
CA VAL A 208 0.37 5.85 -5.32
C VAL A 208 0.73 5.25 -3.97
N TYR A 209 1.55 4.21 -3.99
CA TYR A 209 2.07 3.56 -2.80
C TYR A 209 3.46 4.11 -2.49
N LEU A 210 3.65 4.61 -1.28
CA LEU A 210 4.95 4.97 -0.73
C LEU A 210 5.35 3.90 0.28
N TYR A 211 6.58 3.43 0.21
CA TYR A 211 7.10 2.40 1.10
C TYR A 211 8.59 2.60 1.34
N ALA A 212 9.04 2.24 2.55
CA ALA A 212 10.44 2.31 2.91
C ALA A 212 11.12 0.96 2.70
N VAL A 213 12.33 0.98 2.16
CA VAL A 213 13.17 -0.20 1.98
C VAL A 213 14.46 -0.06 2.78
N LYS A 214 14.98 -1.18 3.26
CA LYS A 214 16.30 -1.19 3.90
C LYS A 214 17.36 -0.86 2.84
N GLN A 215 18.20 0.13 3.13
CA GLN A 215 19.37 0.47 2.31
C GLN A 215 20.50 -0.52 2.57
#